data_ea1553b0c67535440cbc5fca85efed5d
#
_entry.id   ea1553b0c67535440cbc5fca85efed5d
#
_cell.length_a   1.000
_cell.length_b   1.000
_cell.length_c   1.000
_cell.angle_alpha   90.00
_cell.angle_beta   90.00
_cell.angle_gamma   90.00
#
_symmetry.space_group_name_H-M   'P 1'
#
loop_
_entity.id
_entity.type
_entity.pdbx_description
1 polymer ?
#
loop_
_entity_poly.entity_id
_entity_poly.type
_entity_poly.pdbx_seq_one_letter_code
_entity_poly.pdbx_strand_id
1 'polypeptide(L)'
;MLFIIAVIFVVAVPPATHLLDEEKLQRPIRELQTFARTARRDAMLEDRAYEVLLLNDSYILRPVQKDTGGTASSMRYELPADITFVIKRLSDHDFAKQADARWVFSPNGLCEPLTFLFQRGSDWIRFRVDPLTATLQTEESYIR
;
A
#
# COMPACT_ATOMS: atom_id res chain seq x y z
N MET A 1 11.82 -18.72 -46.47
CA MET A 1 11.05 -19.31 -45.35
C MET A 1 11.62 -18.97 -43.99
N LEU A 2 12.90 -19.06 -43.74
CA LEU A 2 13.54 -18.68 -42.45
C LEU A 2 13.34 -17.20 -42.08
N PHE A 3 13.27 -16.31 -43.06
CA PHE A 3 13.10 -14.86 -42.83
C PHE A 3 11.71 -14.48 -42.30
N ILE A 4 10.68 -15.20 -42.71
CA ILE A 4 9.29 -14.96 -42.28
C ILE A 4 9.09 -15.43 -40.84
N ILE A 5 9.73 -16.52 -40.44
CA ILE A 5 9.68 -17.02 -39.05
C ILE A 5 10.37 -16.05 -38.09
N ALA A 6 11.49 -15.43 -38.48
CA ALA A 6 12.20 -14.43 -37.68
C ALA A 6 11.38 -13.16 -37.47
N VAL A 7 10.64 -12.72 -38.50
CA VAL A 7 9.77 -11.52 -38.41
C VAL A 7 8.57 -11.76 -37.51
N ILE A 8 8.00 -12.97 -37.51
CA ILE A 8 6.87 -13.34 -36.64
C ILE A 8 7.31 -13.38 -35.19
N PHE A 9 8.54 -13.83 -34.89
CA PHE A 9 9.07 -13.86 -33.54
C PHE A 9 9.33 -12.44 -32.97
N VAL A 10 9.70 -11.47 -33.79
CA VAL A 10 9.94 -10.08 -33.37
C VAL A 10 8.62 -9.36 -33.05
N VAL A 11 7.52 -9.71 -33.72
CA VAL A 11 6.21 -9.08 -33.49
C VAL A 11 5.46 -9.72 -32.31
N ALA A 12 5.80 -10.96 -31.94
CA ALA A 12 5.08 -11.73 -30.91
C ALA A 12 5.64 -11.59 -29.48
N VAL A 13 6.75 -10.86 -29.29
CA VAL A 13 7.27 -10.58 -27.95
C VAL A 13 6.71 -9.25 -27.47
N PRO A 14 5.67 -9.21 -26.62
CA PRO A 14 5.29 -7.97 -25.98
C PRO A 14 6.48 -7.47 -25.16
N PRO A 15 6.74 -6.17 -25.10
CA PRO A 15 7.81 -5.64 -24.29
C PRO A 15 7.59 -6.01 -22.82
N ALA A 16 8.35 -6.96 -22.33
CA ALA A 16 8.30 -7.45 -20.95
C ALA A 16 8.60 -6.36 -19.91
N THR A 17 9.08 -5.22 -20.35
CA THR A 17 9.39 -4.06 -19.51
C THR A 17 8.16 -3.44 -18.84
N HIS A 18 7.00 -3.42 -19.50
CA HIS A 18 5.77 -2.85 -18.92
C HIS A 18 5.21 -3.68 -17.76
N LEU A 19 5.31 -5.01 -17.85
CA LEU A 19 4.85 -5.90 -16.78
C LEU A 19 5.70 -5.78 -15.51
N LEU A 20 7.00 -5.59 -15.67
CA LEU A 20 7.93 -5.40 -14.55
C LEU A 20 7.74 -4.05 -13.85
N ASP A 21 7.40 -3.01 -14.58
CA ASP A 21 7.17 -1.67 -14.03
C ASP A 21 5.85 -1.59 -13.26
N GLU A 22 4.80 -2.21 -13.77
CA GLU A 22 3.52 -2.34 -13.06
C GLU A 22 3.70 -3.12 -11.75
N GLU A 23 4.41 -4.24 -11.77
CA GLU A 23 4.66 -5.05 -10.58
C GLU A 23 5.42 -4.29 -9.51
N LYS A 24 6.38 -3.44 -9.87
CA LYS A 24 7.13 -2.60 -8.93
C LYS A 24 6.24 -1.62 -8.18
N LEU A 25 5.24 -1.04 -8.84
CA LEU A 25 4.29 -0.13 -8.20
C LEU A 25 3.25 -0.89 -7.37
N GLN A 26 2.85 -2.08 -7.81
CA GLN A 26 1.87 -2.93 -7.12
C GLN A 26 2.39 -3.54 -5.83
N ARG A 27 3.68 -3.82 -5.73
CA ARG A 27 4.27 -4.48 -4.56
C ARG A 27 4.09 -3.69 -3.26
N PRO A 28 4.41 -2.38 -3.18
CA PRO A 28 4.15 -1.58 -1.97
C PRO A 28 2.68 -1.54 -1.58
N ILE A 29 1.77 -1.58 -2.56
CA ILE A 29 0.33 -1.58 -2.33
C ILE A 29 -0.11 -2.92 -1.73
N ARG A 30 0.38 -4.05 -2.23
CA ARG A 30 0.12 -5.38 -1.65
C ARG A 30 0.65 -5.50 -0.23
N GLU A 31 1.84 -4.97 0.03
CA GLU A 31 2.41 -4.92 1.38
C GLU A 31 1.55 -4.09 2.32
N LEU A 32 1.08 -2.93 1.88
CA LEU A 32 0.18 -2.10 2.67
C LEU A 32 -1.14 -2.83 2.98
N GLN A 33 -1.68 -3.57 2.02
CA GLN A 33 -2.86 -4.41 2.23
C GLN A 33 -2.61 -5.50 3.28
N THR A 34 -1.44 -6.12 3.27
CA THR A 34 -1.03 -7.11 4.27
C THR A 34 -0.94 -6.48 5.66
N PHE A 35 -0.34 -5.30 5.78
CA PHE A 35 -0.27 -4.54 7.03
C PHE A 35 -1.66 -4.20 7.57
N ALA A 36 -2.56 -3.73 6.72
CA ALA A 36 -3.93 -3.40 7.10
C ALA A 36 -4.70 -4.63 7.60
N ARG A 37 -4.61 -5.75 6.91
CA ARG A 37 -5.26 -7.01 7.32
C ARG A 37 -4.69 -7.53 8.63
N THR A 38 -3.38 -7.49 8.78
CA THR A 38 -2.71 -7.94 10.01
C THR A 38 -3.07 -7.04 11.18
N ALA A 39 -3.05 -5.72 11.01
CA ALA A 39 -3.44 -4.76 12.02
C ALA A 39 -4.88 -4.97 12.49
N ARG A 40 -5.81 -5.14 11.56
CA ARG A 40 -7.22 -5.42 11.86
C ARG A 40 -7.39 -6.73 12.61
N ARG A 41 -6.77 -7.80 12.14
CA ARG A 41 -6.82 -9.11 12.76
C ARG A 41 -6.28 -9.07 14.20
N ASP A 42 -5.11 -8.51 14.40
CA ASP A 42 -4.43 -8.46 15.69
C ASP A 42 -5.19 -7.56 16.67
N ALA A 43 -5.74 -6.44 16.20
CA ALA A 43 -6.60 -5.58 17.01
C ALA A 43 -7.84 -6.32 17.54
N MET A 44 -8.49 -7.12 16.71
CA MET A 44 -9.67 -7.91 17.08
C MET A 44 -9.31 -9.07 18.00
N LEU A 45 -8.22 -9.79 17.72
CA LEU A 45 -7.81 -10.96 18.51
C LEU A 45 -7.30 -10.58 19.89
N GLU A 46 -6.58 -9.47 20.00
CA GLU A 46 -5.97 -9.01 21.25
C GLU A 46 -6.82 -7.98 22.00
N ASP A 47 -7.97 -7.60 21.44
CA ASP A 47 -8.90 -6.60 22.00
C ASP A 47 -8.20 -5.28 22.38
N ARG A 48 -7.33 -4.80 21.49
CA ARG A 48 -6.60 -3.53 21.62
C ARG A 48 -6.39 -2.88 20.27
N ALA A 49 -6.26 -1.55 20.28
CA ALA A 49 -6.00 -0.82 19.05
C ALA A 49 -4.57 -1.07 18.53
N TYR A 50 -4.46 -1.22 17.22
CA TYR A 50 -3.20 -1.26 16.47
C TYR A 50 -3.10 -0.06 15.54
N GLU A 51 -1.89 0.31 15.20
CA GLU A 51 -1.66 1.38 14.22
C GLU A 51 -0.62 0.97 13.19
N VAL A 52 -0.82 1.47 11.98
CA VAL A 52 0.21 1.48 10.94
C VAL A 52 0.74 2.90 10.83
N LEU A 53 2.01 3.08 11.15
CA LEU A 53 2.71 4.32 10.90
C LEU A 53 3.06 4.40 9.41
N LEU A 54 2.61 5.46 8.79
CA LEU A 54 2.85 5.75 7.38
C LEU A 54 3.95 6.81 7.29
N LEU A 55 5.18 6.36 7.19
CA LEU A 55 6.34 7.22 7.01
C LEU A 55 6.60 7.45 5.51
N ASN A 56 7.41 8.43 5.18
CA ASN A 56 7.73 8.75 3.78
C ASN A 56 8.38 7.59 3.02
N ASP A 57 9.08 6.72 3.72
CA ASP A 57 9.89 5.63 3.16
C ASP A 57 9.54 4.25 3.69
N SER A 58 8.58 4.15 4.62
CA SER A 58 8.28 2.86 5.26
C SER A 58 6.90 2.80 5.91
N TYR A 59 6.43 1.57 6.16
CA TYR A 59 5.28 1.28 7.01
C TYR A 59 5.75 0.55 8.26
N ILE A 60 5.17 0.87 9.41
CA ILE A 60 5.44 0.19 10.67
C ILE A 60 4.12 -0.16 11.33
N LEU A 61 3.91 -1.45 11.60
CA LEU A 61 2.77 -1.95 12.36
C LEU A 61 3.15 -2.14 13.81
N ARG A 62 2.38 -1.56 14.73
CA ARG A 62 2.59 -1.70 16.18
C ARG A 62 1.28 -1.52 16.96
N PRO A 63 1.18 -2.02 18.20
CA PRO A 63 0.07 -1.66 19.07
C PRO A 63 0.15 -0.18 19.47
N VAL A 64 -1.03 0.47 19.64
CA VAL A 64 -1.11 1.89 20.01
C VAL A 64 -0.58 2.15 21.41
N GLN A 65 -0.81 1.25 22.35
CA GLN A 65 -0.31 1.34 23.72
C GLN A 65 0.99 0.55 23.86
N LYS A 66 2.05 1.22 24.29
CA LYS A 66 3.24 0.54 24.76
C LYS A 66 2.95 -0.04 26.13
N ASP A 67 2.56 -1.30 26.17
CA ASP A 67 2.68 -2.02 27.44
C ASP A 67 4.15 -2.17 27.81
N THR A 68 4.50 -1.62 28.94
CA THR A 68 5.82 -1.77 29.56
C THR A 68 6.03 -3.23 29.92
N GLY A 69 6.46 -4.06 28.99
CA GLY A 69 6.87 -5.43 29.28
C GLY A 69 6.57 -6.52 28.24
N GLY A 70 5.91 -6.21 27.15
CA GLY A 70 5.69 -7.17 26.05
C GLY A 70 6.57 -6.87 24.84
N THR A 71 7.25 -7.88 24.32
CA THR A 71 7.80 -7.85 22.96
C THR A 71 6.66 -7.79 21.96
N ALA A 72 6.09 -6.59 21.76
CA ALA A 72 5.16 -6.37 20.68
C ALA A 72 5.94 -6.52 19.37
N SER A 73 5.66 -7.57 18.61
CA SER A 73 6.24 -7.76 17.30
C SER A 73 5.82 -6.61 16.39
N SER A 74 6.75 -5.77 16.02
CA SER A 74 6.53 -4.74 15.02
C SER A 74 6.91 -5.27 13.64
N MET A 75 6.00 -5.18 12.69
CA MET A 75 6.30 -5.40 11.28
C MET A 75 6.77 -4.09 10.67
N ARG A 76 7.77 -4.17 9.81
CA ARG A 76 8.29 -3.02 9.05
C ARG A 76 8.46 -3.40 7.58
N TYR A 77 8.07 -2.52 6.70
CA TYR A 77 8.33 -2.60 5.27
C TYR A 77 8.94 -1.29 4.79
N GLU A 78 10.03 -1.37 4.05
CA GLU A 78 10.68 -0.21 3.44
C GLU A 78 10.28 -0.09 1.97
N LEU A 79 9.80 1.12 1.59
CA LEU A 79 9.46 1.41 0.22
C LEU A 79 10.73 1.55 -0.63
N PRO A 80 10.69 1.12 -1.90
CA PRO A 80 11.71 1.48 -2.87
C PRO A 80 11.86 3.01 -2.98
N ALA A 81 13.09 3.48 -3.21
CA ALA A 81 13.40 4.90 -3.22
C ALA A 81 12.70 5.70 -4.35
N ASP A 82 12.30 5.01 -5.41
CA ASP A 82 11.62 5.58 -6.59
C ASP A 82 10.09 5.64 -6.44
N ILE A 83 9.55 5.17 -5.33
CA ILE A 83 8.11 5.17 -5.04
C ILE A 83 7.81 6.15 -3.92
N THR A 84 6.82 7.00 -4.17
CA THR A 84 6.26 7.94 -3.20
C THR A 84 4.78 7.72 -3.05
N PHE A 85 4.22 8.10 -1.91
CA PHE A 85 2.78 8.12 -1.72
C PHE A 85 2.35 9.35 -0.92
N VAL A 86 1.11 9.73 -1.15
CA VAL A 86 0.39 10.76 -0.38
C VAL A 86 -0.94 10.19 0.07
N ILE A 87 -1.48 10.73 1.14
CA ILE A 87 -2.76 10.30 1.71
C ILE A 87 -3.75 11.45 1.75
N LYS A 88 -5.03 11.08 1.73
CA LYS A 88 -6.14 11.99 1.93
C LYS A 88 -7.10 11.37 2.94
N ARG A 89 -7.38 12.11 4.01
CA ARG A 89 -8.41 11.74 4.98
C ARG A 89 -9.78 12.19 4.48
N LEU A 90 -10.83 11.66 5.06
CA LEU A 90 -12.20 12.03 4.68
C LEU A 90 -12.47 13.53 4.90
N SER A 91 -11.85 14.13 5.90
CA SER A 91 -11.95 15.57 6.22
C SER A 91 -11.10 16.48 5.33
N ASP A 92 -10.17 15.93 4.57
CA ASP A 92 -9.21 16.71 3.80
C ASP A 92 -9.78 17.06 2.41
N HIS A 93 -9.52 18.27 1.95
CA HIS A 93 -9.88 18.68 0.61
C HIS A 93 -8.90 18.16 -0.44
N ASP A 94 -7.61 18.06 -0.08
CA ASP A 94 -6.53 17.67 -0.99
C ASP A 94 -5.64 16.59 -0.40
N PHE A 95 -4.89 15.90 -1.29
CA PHE A 95 -3.84 15.00 -0.88
C PHE A 95 -2.70 15.76 -0.20
N ALA A 96 -2.29 15.29 0.96
CA ALA A 96 -1.17 15.87 1.69
C ALA A 96 -0.06 14.84 1.86
N LYS A 97 1.19 15.31 1.70
CA LYS A 97 2.37 14.57 2.14
C LYS A 97 2.45 14.74 3.66
N GLN A 98 1.88 13.80 4.37
CA GLN A 98 1.97 13.80 5.83
C GLN A 98 3.21 13.01 6.25
N ALA A 99 4.14 13.70 6.89
CA ALA A 99 5.17 13.03 7.66
C ALA A 99 4.50 12.39 8.88
N ASP A 100 4.81 11.12 9.15
CA ASP A 100 4.40 10.41 10.36
C ASP A 100 2.89 10.29 10.57
N ALA A 101 2.13 10.00 9.50
CA ALA A 101 0.70 9.74 9.60
C ALA A 101 0.43 8.41 10.33
N ARG A 102 -0.55 8.44 11.24
CA ARG A 102 -0.99 7.27 12.01
C ARG A 102 -2.31 6.77 11.46
N TRP A 103 -2.35 5.51 11.07
CA TRP A 103 -3.56 4.83 10.62
C TRP A 103 -3.99 3.80 11.67
N VAL A 104 -5.06 4.09 12.38
CA VAL A 104 -5.49 3.34 13.56
C VAL A 104 -6.55 2.30 13.20
N PHE A 105 -6.40 1.10 13.77
CA PHE A 105 -7.33 -0.02 13.69
C PHE A 105 -7.90 -0.29 15.08
N SER A 106 -9.21 -0.18 15.21
CA SER A 106 -9.90 -0.38 16.48
C SER A 106 -10.14 -1.86 16.79
N PRO A 107 -10.31 -2.23 18.07
CA PRO A 107 -10.61 -3.63 18.46
C PRO A 107 -11.89 -4.19 17.83
N ASN A 108 -12.83 -3.35 17.44
CA ASN A 108 -14.05 -3.74 16.73
C ASN A 108 -13.85 -4.03 15.22
N GLY A 109 -12.62 -3.92 14.73
CA GLY A 109 -12.26 -4.15 13.32
C GLY A 109 -12.45 -2.97 12.37
N LEU A 110 -12.85 -1.80 12.90
CA LEU A 110 -12.98 -0.58 12.09
C LEU A 110 -11.63 0.14 11.97
N CYS A 111 -11.40 0.75 10.82
CA CYS A 111 -10.26 1.63 10.59
C CYS A 111 -10.70 2.96 9.97
N GLU A 112 -9.80 3.94 10.01
CA GLU A 112 -10.04 5.22 9.36
C GLU A 112 -10.07 5.05 7.84
N PRO A 113 -11.10 5.57 7.14
CA PRO A 113 -11.13 5.56 5.68
C PRO A 113 -10.11 6.54 5.12
N LEU A 114 -9.06 6.01 4.50
CA LEU A 114 -8.03 6.79 3.83
C LEU A 114 -8.09 6.57 2.33
N THR A 115 -7.72 7.59 1.57
CA THR A 115 -7.41 7.48 0.16
C THR A 115 -5.91 7.64 -0.02
N PHE A 116 -5.30 6.71 -0.76
CA PHE A 116 -3.88 6.70 -1.06
C PHE A 116 -3.67 6.99 -2.54
N LEU A 117 -2.61 7.72 -2.83
CA LEU A 117 -2.09 7.90 -4.18
C LEU A 117 -0.63 7.50 -4.18
N PHE A 118 -0.31 6.37 -4.80
CA PHE A 118 1.05 5.89 -5.03
C PHE A 118 1.54 6.34 -6.38
N GLN A 119 2.78 6.77 -6.43
CA GLN A 119 3.39 7.32 -7.65
C GLN A 119 4.82 6.82 -7.83
N ARG A 120 5.15 6.49 -9.08
CA ARG A 120 6.48 6.14 -9.54
C ARG A 120 6.71 6.77 -10.91
N GLY A 121 7.54 7.82 -10.98
CA GLY A 121 7.70 8.58 -12.22
C GLY A 121 6.38 9.19 -12.68
N SER A 122 5.93 8.84 -13.88
CA SER A 122 4.63 9.24 -14.44
C SER A 122 3.49 8.30 -14.10
N ASP A 123 3.79 7.11 -13.58
CA ASP A 123 2.80 6.09 -13.24
C ASP A 123 2.24 6.35 -11.85
N TRP A 124 0.92 6.18 -11.71
CA TRP A 124 0.27 6.35 -10.42
C TRP A 124 -0.96 5.46 -10.29
N ILE A 125 -1.27 5.10 -9.04
CA ILE A 125 -2.48 4.34 -8.66
C ILE A 125 -3.11 5.02 -7.46
N ARG A 126 -4.41 5.30 -7.57
CA ARG A 126 -5.24 5.79 -6.48
C ARG A 126 -6.17 4.69 -5.99
N PHE A 127 -6.22 4.50 -4.69
CA PHE A 127 -7.14 3.56 -4.07
C PHE A 127 -7.68 4.08 -2.74
N ARG A 128 -8.86 3.61 -2.41
CA ARG A 128 -9.56 3.90 -1.17
C ARG A 128 -9.59 2.68 -0.27
N VAL A 129 -9.55 2.92 1.04
CA VAL A 129 -9.70 1.89 2.05
C VAL A 129 -11.16 1.77 2.45
N ASP A 130 -11.68 0.54 2.45
CA ASP A 130 -12.97 0.22 3.08
C ASP A 130 -12.77 0.17 4.60
N PRO A 131 -13.45 1.05 5.38
CA PRO A 131 -13.26 1.11 6.84
C PRO A 131 -13.79 -0.11 7.58
N LEU A 132 -14.67 -0.91 6.96
CA LEU A 132 -15.26 -2.10 7.58
C LEU A 132 -14.37 -3.34 7.43
N THR A 133 -13.66 -3.47 6.33
CA THR A 133 -12.88 -4.66 5.96
C THR A 133 -11.39 -4.41 5.89
N ALA A 134 -10.96 -3.15 5.94
CA ALA A 134 -9.58 -2.71 5.69
C ALA A 134 -9.05 -3.15 4.32
N THR A 135 -9.94 -3.31 3.35
CA THR A 135 -9.60 -3.70 1.98
C THR A 135 -9.30 -2.48 1.12
N LEU A 136 -8.24 -2.55 0.35
CA LEU A 136 -7.86 -1.52 -0.61
C LEU A 136 -8.63 -1.73 -1.92
N GLN A 137 -9.36 -0.71 -2.34
CA GLN A 137 -10.13 -0.70 -3.58
C GLN A 137 -9.53 0.31 -4.55
N THR A 138 -9.06 -0.16 -5.70
CA THR A 138 -8.53 0.74 -6.73
C THR A 138 -9.65 1.58 -7.30
N GLU A 139 -9.49 2.90 -7.24
CA GLU A 139 -10.42 3.86 -7.85
C GLU A 139 -9.98 4.23 -9.26
N GLU A 140 -8.71 4.50 -9.43
CA GLU A 140 -8.16 5.01 -10.68
C GLU A 140 -6.66 4.69 -10.77
N SER A 141 -6.17 4.44 -11.98
CA SER A 141 -4.75 4.20 -12.22
C SER A 141 -4.33 4.74 -13.58
N TYR A 142 -3.07 5.14 -13.68
CA TYR A 142 -2.42 5.50 -14.92
C TYR A 142 -1.03 4.85 -14.93
N ILE A 143 -0.84 3.94 -15.87
CA ILE A 143 0.43 3.22 -16.08
C ILE A 143 0.76 3.34 -17.57
N ARG A 144 1.95 3.82 -17.87
CA ARG A 144 2.41 4.09 -19.23
C ARG A 144 3.37 3.04 -19.76
#